data_8090e547dc18a36ce8005b1245988273
#
_entry.id   8090e547dc18a36ce8005b1245988273
#
_cell.length_a   1.000
_cell.length_b   1.000
_cell.length_c   1.000
_cell.angle_alpha   90.00
_cell.angle_beta   90.00
_cell.angle_gamma   90.00
#
_symmetry.space_group_name_H-M   'P 1'
#
loop_
_entity.id
_entity.type
_entity.pdbx_description
1 polymer ?
#
loop_
_entity_poly.entity_id
_entity_poly.type
_entity_poly.pdbx_seq_one_letter_code
_entity_poly.pdbx_strand_id
1 'polypeptide(L)'
;MKQIEPFGPFALDSRVTAVAVPSPAGELSGLLTGPSAPALVDGTPAISAVSAPGGAGENRALLVPGYTGSKEDYSTVLPFLGEAGWDVLAYSQRGQGGSAAPAGLGAYGMSDFVGDLIAVAEAWAGTTGRVHLVGHSFGGIVARAALVKRPDLFASVTLFCSGRAVYDWMNTLPILDPLPTGPGARQQVLRTYFPDMSFDEPGVGWAEFQRIRALDTASENLVGIARILSQLRPDTPALAATGVPVHVLYGDQDEIWPPSWYAEEAADLGARESIIRGGTHSPQLQFPQQWAEFASAYWTDVESGALVWSM
;
A
#
# COMPACT_ATOMS: atom_id res chain seq x y z
N MET A 1 4.55 13.05 -20.20
CA MET A 1 4.19 11.91 -19.36
C MET A 1 5.43 11.52 -18.57
N LYS A 2 5.35 11.45 -17.24
CA LYS A 2 6.38 10.78 -16.47
C LYS A 2 6.34 9.29 -16.87
N GLN A 3 7.48 8.74 -17.19
CA GLN A 3 7.60 7.33 -17.58
C GLN A 3 7.23 6.47 -16.37
N ILE A 4 6.25 5.57 -16.52
CA ILE A 4 5.86 4.61 -15.48
C ILE A 4 6.80 3.43 -15.62
N GLU A 5 8.00 3.59 -15.11
CA GLU A 5 9.00 2.53 -15.04
C GLU A 5 9.26 2.13 -13.60
N PRO A 6 9.67 0.88 -13.36
CA PRO A 6 10.14 0.47 -12.05
C PRO A 6 11.29 1.37 -11.61
N PHE A 7 11.22 1.82 -10.35
CA PHE A 7 12.22 2.70 -9.81
C PHE A 7 13.55 1.99 -9.54
N GLY A 8 14.63 2.67 -9.90
CA GLY A 8 15.97 2.33 -9.45
C GLY A 8 16.56 1.05 -10.06
N PRO A 9 17.54 0.45 -9.36
CA PRO A 9 18.34 -0.64 -9.90
C PRO A 9 17.65 -2.01 -9.92
N PHE A 10 16.37 -2.08 -9.51
CA PHE A 10 15.64 -3.35 -9.49
C PHE A 10 14.98 -3.61 -10.85
N ALA A 11 15.45 -4.64 -11.53
CA ALA A 11 14.70 -5.22 -12.63
C ALA A 11 13.41 -5.84 -12.06
N LEU A 12 12.27 -5.54 -12.66
CA LEU A 12 11.05 -6.27 -12.37
C LEU A 12 11.20 -7.73 -12.83
N ASP A 13 10.62 -8.63 -12.04
CA ASP A 13 10.39 -10.00 -12.50
C ASP A 13 9.56 -9.97 -13.79
N SER A 14 9.87 -10.86 -14.74
CA SER A 14 9.17 -10.94 -16.03
C SER A 14 7.67 -11.24 -15.93
N ARG A 15 7.19 -11.68 -14.77
CA ARG A 15 5.79 -11.93 -14.45
C ARG A 15 5.06 -10.69 -13.91
N VAL A 16 5.76 -9.58 -13.75
CA VAL A 16 5.22 -8.33 -13.20
C VAL A 16 5.24 -7.25 -14.28
N THR A 17 4.10 -6.62 -14.51
CA THR A 17 3.91 -5.59 -15.54
C THR A 17 3.63 -4.24 -14.89
N ALA A 18 4.30 -3.19 -15.34
CA ALA A 18 3.99 -1.82 -14.94
C ALA A 18 2.70 -1.36 -15.62
N VAL A 19 1.81 -0.72 -14.86
CA VAL A 19 0.51 -0.25 -15.34
C VAL A 19 0.20 1.16 -14.85
N ALA A 20 -0.64 1.87 -15.58
CA ALA A 20 -1.24 3.14 -15.15
C ALA A 20 -2.66 2.89 -14.65
N VAL A 21 -3.01 3.49 -13.50
CA VAL A 21 -4.31 3.31 -12.84
C VAL A 21 -4.99 4.66 -12.71
N PRO A 22 -6.16 4.87 -13.33
CA PRO A 22 -6.90 6.13 -13.21
C PRO A 22 -7.43 6.33 -11.79
N SER A 23 -7.34 7.56 -11.28
CA SER A 23 -7.88 7.97 -9.98
C SER A 23 -8.30 9.44 -9.97
N PRO A 24 -8.99 9.93 -8.92
CA PRO A 24 -9.25 11.36 -8.74
C PRO A 24 -7.99 12.23 -8.67
N ALA A 25 -6.86 11.71 -8.23
CA ALA A 25 -5.57 12.43 -8.26
C ALA A 25 -5.01 12.59 -9.67
N GLY A 26 -5.48 11.81 -10.62
CA GLY A 26 -4.89 11.60 -11.93
C GLY A 26 -4.42 10.16 -12.11
N GLU A 27 -3.41 9.95 -12.95
CA GLU A 27 -2.86 8.62 -13.21
C GLU A 27 -1.92 8.19 -12.08
N LEU A 28 -2.23 7.05 -11.44
CA LEU A 28 -1.37 6.42 -10.44
C LEU A 28 -0.52 5.33 -11.08
N SER A 29 0.69 5.16 -10.58
CA SER A 29 1.62 4.16 -11.05
C SER A 29 1.39 2.83 -10.32
N GLY A 30 1.26 1.72 -11.06
CA GLY A 30 0.98 0.41 -10.53
C GLY A 30 1.92 -0.69 -11.03
N LEU A 31 1.92 -1.83 -10.33
CA LEU A 31 2.50 -3.10 -10.72
C LEU A 31 1.41 -4.16 -10.68
N LEU A 32 1.33 -4.95 -11.72
CA LEU A 32 0.33 -6.00 -11.91
C LEU A 32 1.02 -7.36 -12.11
N THR A 33 0.49 -8.39 -11.48
CA THR A 33 0.86 -9.80 -11.70
C THR A 33 -0.39 -10.67 -11.72
N GLY A 34 -0.26 -11.89 -12.22
CA GLY A 34 -1.29 -12.92 -12.15
C GLY A 34 -1.74 -13.44 -13.52
N PRO A 35 -2.69 -14.39 -13.53
CA PRO A 35 -3.14 -15.04 -14.77
C PRO A 35 -3.72 -14.08 -15.82
N SER A 36 -4.28 -12.95 -15.38
CA SER A 36 -4.87 -11.93 -16.28
C SER A 36 -3.90 -10.80 -16.62
N ALA A 37 -2.67 -10.82 -16.11
CA ALA A 37 -1.67 -9.80 -16.44
C ALA A 37 -1.31 -9.89 -17.93
N PRO A 38 -1.24 -8.75 -18.65
CA PRO A 38 -0.85 -8.78 -20.06
C PRO A 38 0.59 -9.29 -20.20
N ALA A 39 0.82 -10.14 -21.20
CA ALA A 39 2.17 -10.58 -21.50
C ALA A 39 3.03 -9.39 -21.95
N LEU A 40 4.31 -9.40 -21.59
CA LEU A 40 5.27 -8.44 -22.09
C LEU A 40 5.40 -8.62 -23.62
N VAL A 41 5.20 -7.55 -24.36
CA VAL A 41 5.45 -7.52 -25.82
C VAL A 41 6.80 -6.86 -26.01
N ASP A 42 7.74 -7.60 -26.63
CA ASP A 42 9.09 -7.14 -26.97
C ASP A 42 9.95 -6.62 -25.80
N GLY A 43 9.71 -7.13 -24.58
CA GLY A 43 10.46 -6.75 -23.39
C GLY A 43 10.15 -5.32 -22.89
N THR A 44 9.24 -4.61 -23.51
CA THR A 44 8.74 -3.30 -23.06
C THR A 44 7.49 -3.52 -22.24
N PRO A 45 7.41 -3.01 -21.00
CA PRO A 45 6.19 -3.10 -20.20
C PRO A 45 5.02 -2.46 -20.95
N ALA A 46 3.96 -3.20 -21.20
CA ALA A 46 2.75 -2.62 -21.75
C ALA A 46 2.15 -1.69 -20.69
N ILE A 47 2.18 -0.37 -20.91
CA ILE A 47 1.49 0.62 -20.13
C ILE A 47 0.04 0.63 -20.63
N SER A 48 -0.86 0.03 -19.89
CA SER A 48 -2.29 0.08 -20.19
C SER A 48 -3.05 0.67 -19.01
N ALA A 49 -4.14 1.39 -19.29
CA ALA A 49 -5.12 1.69 -18.27
C ALA A 49 -5.65 0.36 -17.73
N VAL A 50 -5.63 0.18 -16.43
CA VAL A 50 -6.19 -1.01 -15.81
C VAL A 50 -7.69 -1.01 -16.06
N SER A 51 -8.10 -1.85 -17.00
CA SER A 51 -9.49 -2.26 -17.11
C SER A 51 -9.58 -3.63 -16.49
N ALA A 52 -10.63 -3.88 -15.72
CA ALA A 52 -10.86 -5.21 -15.20
C ALA A 52 -10.78 -6.22 -16.34
N PRO A 53 -9.94 -7.27 -16.26
CA PRO A 53 -9.95 -8.34 -17.25
C PRO A 53 -11.37 -8.87 -17.38
N GLY A 54 -11.84 -9.16 -18.57
CA GLY A 54 -13.23 -9.47 -18.89
C GLY A 54 -13.78 -10.82 -18.38
N GLY A 55 -13.55 -11.14 -17.11
CA GLY A 55 -14.12 -12.28 -16.39
C GLY A 55 -14.57 -11.87 -15.00
N ALA A 56 -15.59 -12.53 -14.44
CA ALA A 56 -15.98 -12.40 -13.04
C ALA A 56 -14.77 -12.81 -12.19
N GLY A 57 -14.03 -11.81 -11.65
CA GLY A 57 -12.77 -12.03 -11.01
C GLY A 57 -12.93 -12.45 -9.56
N GLU A 58 -12.84 -13.74 -9.32
CA GLU A 58 -12.91 -14.31 -7.98
C GLU A 58 -11.58 -14.23 -7.24
N ASN A 59 -10.44 -13.95 -7.87
CA ASN A 59 -9.11 -14.02 -7.26
C ASN A 59 -8.34 -12.71 -7.41
N ARG A 60 -8.88 -11.58 -6.95
CA ARG A 60 -8.25 -10.27 -7.10
C ARG A 60 -7.83 -9.67 -5.77
N ALA A 61 -6.59 -9.16 -5.73
CA ALA A 61 -6.08 -8.42 -4.59
C ALA A 61 -5.54 -7.03 -4.98
N LEU A 62 -5.65 -6.10 -4.05
CA LEU A 62 -5.19 -4.72 -4.17
C LEU A 62 -4.26 -4.39 -3.01
N LEU A 63 -3.01 -3.98 -3.29
CA LEU A 63 -1.99 -3.71 -2.30
C LEU A 63 -1.66 -2.22 -2.24
N VAL A 64 -1.72 -1.65 -1.02
CA VAL A 64 -1.54 -0.22 -0.75
C VAL A 64 -0.32 -0.01 0.13
N PRO A 65 0.71 0.76 -0.32
CA PRO A 65 1.94 0.97 0.42
C PRO A 65 1.77 1.96 1.58
N GLY A 66 2.77 1.98 2.46
CA GLY A 66 2.85 2.86 3.61
C GLY A 66 3.37 4.27 3.31
N TYR A 67 3.62 5.02 4.40
CA TYR A 67 4.30 6.30 4.37
C TYR A 67 5.72 6.14 3.81
N THR A 68 6.15 7.04 2.95
CA THR A 68 7.43 6.98 2.21
C THR A 68 7.61 5.74 1.33
N GLY A 69 6.58 4.88 1.23
CA GLY A 69 6.58 3.67 0.42
C GLY A 69 6.19 3.91 -1.03
N SER A 70 6.10 2.83 -1.78
CA SER A 70 5.61 2.80 -3.16
C SER A 70 5.21 1.38 -3.57
N LYS A 71 4.65 1.20 -4.75
CA LYS A 71 4.28 -0.11 -5.30
C LYS A 71 5.44 -1.12 -5.31
N GLU A 72 6.67 -0.64 -5.41
CA GLU A 72 7.89 -1.46 -5.45
C GLU A 72 8.14 -2.20 -4.13
N ASP A 73 7.56 -1.75 -3.00
CA ASP A 73 7.64 -2.47 -1.72
C ASP A 73 7.02 -3.88 -1.80
N TYR A 74 6.22 -4.13 -2.85
CA TYR A 74 5.59 -5.42 -3.12
C TYR A 74 6.24 -6.21 -4.26
N SER A 75 7.27 -5.66 -4.93
CA SER A 75 7.90 -6.30 -6.09
C SER A 75 8.42 -7.71 -5.80
N THR A 76 8.83 -7.98 -4.57
CA THR A 76 9.34 -9.29 -4.13
C THR A 76 8.24 -10.33 -3.87
N VAL A 77 7.03 -9.91 -3.52
CA VAL A 77 5.90 -10.81 -3.20
C VAL A 77 5.00 -11.06 -4.41
N LEU A 78 4.91 -10.11 -5.34
CA LEU A 78 4.04 -10.21 -6.51
C LEU A 78 4.25 -11.51 -7.32
N PRO A 79 5.49 -11.97 -7.62
CA PRO A 79 5.69 -13.21 -8.35
C PRO A 79 5.10 -14.44 -7.65
N PHE A 80 5.22 -14.54 -6.33
CA PHE A 80 4.67 -15.66 -5.55
C PHE A 80 3.14 -15.65 -5.53
N LEU A 81 2.53 -14.46 -5.46
CA LEU A 81 1.07 -14.31 -5.51
C LEU A 81 0.51 -14.68 -6.89
N GLY A 82 1.19 -14.26 -7.97
CA GLY A 82 0.83 -14.63 -9.32
C GLY A 82 0.94 -16.14 -9.58
N GLU A 83 1.99 -16.80 -9.07
CA GLU A 83 2.15 -18.26 -9.10
C GLU A 83 1.06 -18.99 -8.32
N ALA A 84 0.56 -18.39 -7.24
CA ALA A 84 -0.56 -18.92 -6.48
C ALA A 84 -1.93 -18.70 -7.17
N GLY A 85 -1.96 -18.09 -8.35
CA GLY A 85 -3.17 -17.89 -9.14
C GLY A 85 -3.97 -16.63 -8.84
N TRP A 86 -3.37 -15.65 -8.13
CA TRP A 86 -4.00 -14.38 -7.81
C TRP A 86 -3.65 -13.30 -8.83
N ASP A 87 -4.67 -12.55 -9.27
CA ASP A 87 -4.48 -11.30 -9.98
C ASP A 87 -4.27 -10.18 -8.94
N VAL A 88 -3.07 -9.61 -8.92
CA VAL A 88 -2.68 -8.67 -7.86
C VAL A 88 -2.20 -7.35 -8.44
N LEU A 89 -2.86 -6.28 -8.04
CA LEU A 89 -2.48 -4.90 -8.34
C LEU A 89 -1.86 -4.24 -7.10
N ALA A 90 -0.61 -3.82 -7.18
CA ALA A 90 0.02 -2.90 -6.24
C ALA A 90 0.11 -1.52 -6.88
N TYR A 91 -0.28 -0.44 -6.18
CA TYR A 91 -0.16 0.91 -6.72
C TYR A 91 0.54 1.85 -5.74
N SER A 92 1.23 2.86 -6.26
CA SER A 92 1.76 3.96 -5.46
C SER A 92 0.67 5.00 -5.23
N GLN A 93 0.51 5.45 -3.99
CA GLN A 93 -0.50 6.45 -3.64
C GLN A 93 -0.17 7.82 -4.28
N ARG A 94 -1.14 8.75 -4.32
CA ARG A 94 -0.89 10.12 -4.83
C ARG A 94 0.40 10.71 -4.27
N GLY A 95 1.22 11.27 -5.14
CA GLY A 95 2.52 11.87 -4.78
C GLY A 95 3.63 10.89 -4.44
N GLN A 96 3.45 9.58 -4.59
CA GLN A 96 4.48 8.55 -4.38
C GLN A 96 4.84 7.88 -5.70
N GLY A 97 6.07 7.40 -5.80
CA GLY A 97 6.56 6.41 -6.75
C GLY A 97 6.04 6.53 -8.20
N GLY A 98 6.16 7.71 -8.84
CA GLY A 98 5.70 7.95 -10.22
C GLY A 98 4.22 8.28 -10.38
N SER A 99 3.43 8.21 -9.31
CA SER A 99 2.00 8.57 -9.32
C SER A 99 1.77 10.08 -9.44
N ALA A 100 0.59 10.46 -9.93
CA ALA A 100 0.15 11.86 -9.97
C ALA A 100 0.33 12.55 -8.62
N ALA A 101 0.83 13.78 -8.65
CA ALA A 101 1.10 14.59 -7.48
C ALA A 101 0.32 15.92 -7.59
N PRO A 102 -0.96 15.95 -7.16
CA PRO A 102 -1.75 17.17 -7.14
C PRO A 102 -1.07 18.27 -6.32
N ALA A 103 -1.18 19.52 -6.76
CA ALA A 103 -0.54 20.64 -6.09
C ALA A 103 -1.29 21.05 -4.81
N GLY A 104 -0.53 21.45 -3.80
CA GLY A 104 -1.02 22.02 -2.54
C GLY A 104 -1.40 20.98 -1.49
N LEU A 105 -1.13 21.31 -0.22
CA LEU A 105 -1.37 20.43 0.92
C LEU A 105 -2.85 20.02 1.10
N GLY A 106 -3.79 20.84 0.63
CA GLY A 106 -5.22 20.54 0.69
C GLY A 106 -5.65 19.32 -0.13
N ALA A 107 -4.79 18.86 -1.06
CA ALA A 107 -5.04 17.66 -1.87
C ALA A 107 -4.48 16.36 -1.24
N TYR A 108 -4.05 16.38 0.02
CA TYR A 108 -3.42 15.26 0.72
C TYR A 108 -4.06 15.00 2.09
N GLY A 109 -5.38 15.19 2.17
CA GLY A 109 -6.16 14.78 3.34
C GLY A 109 -6.56 13.29 3.28
N MET A 110 -7.03 12.73 4.37
CA MET A 110 -7.49 11.33 4.43
C MET A 110 -8.57 11.04 3.37
N SER A 111 -9.52 11.95 3.17
CA SER A 111 -10.58 11.80 2.16
C SER A 111 -10.06 11.66 0.73
N ASP A 112 -8.91 12.26 0.45
CA ASP A 112 -8.29 12.23 -0.87
C ASP A 112 -7.64 10.88 -1.15
N PHE A 113 -6.86 10.35 -0.18
CA PHE A 113 -6.28 9.00 -0.26
C PHE A 113 -7.38 7.91 -0.34
N VAL A 114 -8.42 8.05 0.47
CA VAL A 114 -9.57 7.14 0.45
C VAL A 114 -10.32 7.22 -0.88
N GLY A 115 -10.47 8.41 -1.45
CA GLY A 115 -11.11 8.60 -2.76
C GLY A 115 -10.35 7.90 -3.88
N ASP A 116 -9.01 8.00 -3.88
CA ASP A 116 -8.18 7.27 -4.85
C ASP A 116 -8.30 5.76 -4.66
N LEU A 117 -8.17 5.27 -3.43
CA LEU A 117 -8.27 3.83 -3.15
C LEU A 117 -9.61 3.25 -3.61
N ILE A 118 -10.72 3.93 -3.33
CA ILE A 118 -12.06 3.50 -3.76
C ILE A 118 -12.13 3.45 -5.30
N ALA A 119 -11.67 4.49 -5.99
CA ALA A 119 -11.67 4.53 -7.44
C ALA A 119 -10.81 3.42 -8.06
N VAL A 120 -9.64 3.15 -7.49
CA VAL A 120 -8.77 2.04 -7.91
C VAL A 120 -9.46 0.69 -7.66
N ALA A 121 -10.08 0.52 -6.48
CA ALA A 121 -10.79 -0.71 -6.14
C ALA A 121 -11.99 -0.95 -7.07
N GLU A 122 -12.78 0.09 -7.38
CA GLU A 122 -13.89 0.01 -8.33
C GLU A 122 -13.41 -0.39 -9.73
N ALA A 123 -12.34 0.26 -10.22
CA ALA A 123 -11.76 -0.06 -11.51
C ALA A 123 -11.20 -1.50 -11.56
N TRP A 124 -10.56 -1.93 -10.47
CA TRP A 124 -9.94 -3.25 -10.38
C TRP A 124 -10.96 -4.37 -10.15
N ALA A 125 -11.99 -4.16 -9.32
CA ALA A 125 -13.05 -5.14 -9.07
C ALA A 125 -13.95 -5.35 -10.31
N GLY A 126 -14.09 -4.35 -11.17
CA GLY A 126 -15.06 -4.36 -12.25
C GLY A 126 -16.50 -4.21 -11.74
N THR A 127 -17.49 -4.57 -12.57
CA THR A 127 -18.90 -4.26 -12.31
C THR A 127 -19.56 -5.15 -11.25
N THR A 128 -19.00 -6.30 -10.94
CA THR A 128 -19.66 -7.32 -10.07
C THR A 128 -18.71 -7.97 -9.06
N GLY A 129 -17.42 -7.63 -9.10
CA GLY A 129 -16.40 -8.24 -8.26
C GLY A 129 -16.16 -7.48 -6.95
N ARG A 130 -15.49 -8.14 -6.04
CA ARG A 130 -14.89 -7.55 -4.85
C ARG A 130 -13.40 -7.86 -4.87
N VAL A 131 -12.61 -7.11 -4.11
CA VAL A 131 -11.16 -7.32 -4.03
C VAL A 131 -10.72 -7.62 -2.60
N HIS A 132 -9.69 -8.44 -2.45
CA HIS A 132 -8.95 -8.55 -1.20
C HIS A 132 -8.04 -7.33 -1.06
N LEU A 133 -8.26 -6.53 -0.03
CA LEU A 133 -7.49 -5.31 0.20
C LEU A 133 -6.36 -5.58 1.18
N VAL A 134 -5.14 -5.17 0.84
CA VAL A 134 -4.01 -5.16 1.77
C VAL A 134 -3.50 -3.74 1.94
N GLY A 135 -3.46 -3.25 3.16
CA GLY A 135 -2.86 -1.96 3.47
C GLY A 135 -1.67 -2.10 4.40
N HIS A 136 -0.50 -1.69 3.92
CA HIS A 136 0.73 -1.65 4.72
C HIS A 136 0.84 -0.33 5.48
N SER A 137 1.06 -0.39 6.79
CA SER A 137 1.36 0.81 7.59
C SER A 137 0.31 1.93 7.36
N PHE A 138 0.67 3.10 6.86
CA PHE A 138 -0.27 4.16 6.47
C PHE A 138 -1.30 3.67 5.44
N GLY A 139 -0.91 2.80 4.51
CA GLY A 139 -1.85 2.18 3.58
C GLY A 139 -2.97 1.39 4.29
N GLY A 140 -2.69 0.80 5.45
CA GLY A 140 -3.70 0.15 6.28
C GLY A 140 -4.65 1.17 6.93
N ILE A 141 -4.16 2.35 7.30
CA ILE A 141 -5.01 3.45 7.80
C ILE A 141 -6.00 3.92 6.71
N VAL A 142 -5.51 4.06 5.47
CA VAL A 142 -6.37 4.39 4.32
C VAL A 142 -7.36 3.25 4.03
N ALA A 143 -6.89 1.99 4.09
CA ALA A 143 -7.72 0.81 3.87
C ALA A 143 -8.88 0.70 4.88
N ARG A 144 -8.65 0.98 6.17
CA ARG A 144 -9.69 1.04 7.22
C ARG A 144 -10.78 2.04 6.86
N ALA A 145 -10.38 3.26 6.50
CA ALA A 145 -11.32 4.32 6.17
C ALA A 145 -12.09 4.04 4.87
N ALA A 146 -11.46 3.42 3.88
CA ALA A 146 -12.12 2.99 2.66
C ALA A 146 -13.14 1.87 2.92
N LEU A 147 -12.76 0.89 3.76
CA LEU A 147 -13.62 -0.22 4.14
C LEU A 147 -14.89 0.26 4.87
N VAL A 148 -14.75 1.16 5.83
CA VAL A 148 -15.90 1.75 6.53
C VAL A 148 -16.82 2.51 5.57
N LYS A 149 -16.26 3.16 4.56
CA LYS A 149 -17.03 3.95 3.58
C LYS A 149 -17.70 3.10 2.49
N ARG A 150 -17.05 2.03 2.03
CA ARG A 150 -17.50 1.17 0.92
C ARG A 150 -17.18 -0.30 1.20
N PRO A 151 -17.81 -0.90 2.23
CA PRO A 151 -17.58 -2.30 2.57
C PRO A 151 -17.96 -3.27 1.43
N ASP A 152 -18.87 -2.85 0.56
CA ASP A 152 -19.33 -3.61 -0.59
C ASP A 152 -18.26 -3.93 -1.65
N LEU A 153 -17.17 -3.15 -1.70
CA LEU A 153 -16.08 -3.32 -2.66
C LEU A 153 -15.05 -4.39 -2.23
N PHE A 154 -15.06 -4.81 -0.97
CA PHE A 154 -13.98 -5.63 -0.43
C PHE A 154 -14.46 -7.01 -0.01
N ALA A 155 -13.77 -8.05 -0.48
CA ALA A 155 -13.96 -9.42 -0.03
C ALA A 155 -13.36 -9.63 1.37
N SER A 156 -12.22 -9.00 1.63
CA SER A 156 -11.55 -8.95 2.93
C SER A 156 -10.60 -7.77 3.01
N VAL A 157 -10.10 -7.48 4.22
CA VAL A 157 -8.99 -6.55 4.43
C VAL A 157 -7.87 -7.20 5.22
N THR A 158 -6.63 -7.01 4.80
CA THR A 158 -5.42 -7.33 5.57
C THR A 158 -4.81 -6.03 6.08
N LEU A 159 -4.78 -5.85 7.40
CA LEU A 159 -4.06 -4.80 8.09
C LEU A 159 -2.63 -5.29 8.30
N PHE A 160 -1.73 -4.78 7.47
CA PHE A 160 -0.36 -5.26 7.41
C PHE A 160 0.59 -4.26 8.08
N CYS A 161 1.17 -4.65 9.22
CA CYS A 161 2.01 -3.77 10.04
C CYS A 161 1.38 -2.38 10.23
N SER A 162 0.07 -2.33 10.51
CA SER A 162 -0.71 -1.09 10.56
C SER A 162 -1.47 -0.97 11.88
N GLY A 163 -0.99 -0.11 12.77
CA GLY A 163 -1.60 0.10 14.08
C GLY A 163 -2.86 0.96 14.03
N ARG A 164 -3.66 0.87 15.09
CA ARG A 164 -5.00 1.47 15.21
C ARG A 164 -5.05 2.92 15.70
N ALA A 165 -3.93 3.43 16.22
CA ALA A 165 -3.88 4.75 16.86
C ALA A 165 -2.50 5.40 16.74
N VAL A 166 -2.42 6.66 17.12
CA VAL A 166 -1.14 7.38 17.27
C VAL A 166 -0.24 6.63 18.24
N TYR A 167 1.00 6.41 17.86
CA TYR A 167 2.06 5.93 18.73
C TYR A 167 3.11 7.03 18.96
N ASP A 168 3.88 6.95 20.01
CA ASP A 168 4.71 8.04 20.52
C ASP A 168 5.56 8.78 19.47
N TRP A 169 6.21 8.07 18.58
CA TRP A 169 7.04 8.68 17.53
C TRP A 169 6.25 9.55 16.55
N MET A 170 4.96 9.27 16.33
CA MET A 170 4.12 10.04 15.43
C MET A 170 3.86 11.45 15.93
N ASN A 171 3.92 11.66 17.26
CA ASN A 171 3.81 12.98 17.87
C ASN A 171 5.06 13.84 17.61
N THR A 172 6.15 13.22 17.20
CA THR A 172 7.42 13.91 16.86
C THR A 172 7.61 14.13 15.37
N LEU A 173 6.66 13.64 14.53
CA LEU A 173 6.72 13.88 13.09
C LEU A 173 6.71 15.38 12.79
N PRO A 174 7.66 15.88 12.00
CA PRO A 174 7.68 17.28 11.62
C PRO A 174 6.49 17.61 10.70
N ILE A 175 5.79 18.69 11.01
CA ILE A 175 4.69 19.20 10.20
C ILE A 175 5.12 20.52 9.57
N LEU A 176 5.58 20.47 8.32
CA LEU A 176 6.00 21.66 7.56
C LEU A 176 4.77 22.34 6.94
N ASP A 177 4.09 23.15 7.73
CA ASP A 177 2.91 23.93 7.29
C ASP A 177 3.03 25.41 7.74
N PRO A 178 3.21 26.34 6.78
CA PRO A 178 3.24 26.13 5.33
C PRO A 178 4.50 25.39 4.86
N LEU A 179 4.39 24.75 3.70
CA LEU A 179 5.56 24.18 3.04
C LEU A 179 6.61 25.26 2.72
N PRO A 180 7.91 24.96 2.84
CA PRO A 180 8.97 25.83 2.41
C PRO A 180 8.80 26.22 0.93
N THR A 181 9.17 27.44 0.59
CA THR A 181 9.11 27.98 -0.79
C THR A 181 10.45 28.57 -1.20
N GLY A 182 10.64 28.76 -2.50
CA GLY A 182 11.87 29.36 -3.05
C GLY A 182 13.05 28.38 -3.21
N PRO A 183 14.25 28.90 -3.50
CA PRO A 183 15.45 28.10 -3.71
C PRO A 183 15.76 27.23 -2.47
N GLY A 184 16.01 25.93 -2.67
CA GLY A 184 16.33 25.00 -1.61
C GLY A 184 15.14 24.42 -0.82
N ALA A 185 13.91 24.86 -1.10
CA ALA A 185 12.70 24.39 -0.40
C ALA A 185 12.57 22.86 -0.43
N ARG A 186 12.76 22.26 -1.60
CA ARG A 186 12.69 20.81 -1.78
C ARG A 186 13.75 20.07 -0.94
N GLN A 187 14.98 20.55 -0.94
CA GLN A 187 16.08 19.98 -0.14
C GLN A 187 15.80 20.09 1.36
N GLN A 188 15.19 21.18 1.81
CA GLN A 188 14.77 21.32 3.21
C GLN A 188 13.74 20.26 3.58
N VAL A 189 12.71 20.03 2.77
CA VAL A 189 11.73 18.96 3.01
C VAL A 189 12.39 17.59 3.06
N LEU A 190 13.23 17.27 2.06
CA LEU A 190 13.89 15.98 2.01
C LEU A 190 14.76 15.73 3.24
N ARG A 191 15.59 16.69 3.67
CA ARG A 191 16.43 16.57 4.86
C ARG A 191 15.60 16.46 6.16
N THR A 192 14.43 17.06 6.20
CA THR A 192 13.53 16.97 7.35
C THR A 192 12.93 15.57 7.51
N TYR A 193 12.49 14.97 6.40
CA TYR A 193 11.81 13.66 6.44
C TYR A 193 12.74 12.46 6.26
N PHE A 194 13.95 12.68 5.76
CA PHE A 194 14.98 11.67 5.54
C PHE A 194 16.34 12.17 6.05
N PRO A 195 16.48 12.40 7.36
CA PRO A 195 17.68 13.06 7.93
C PRO A 195 18.99 12.28 7.70
N ASP A 196 18.88 10.95 7.64
CA ASP A 196 20.04 10.05 7.49
C ASP A 196 20.37 9.72 6.02
N MET A 197 19.62 10.29 5.07
CA MET A 197 19.79 9.99 3.64
C MET A 197 20.66 11.05 2.95
N SER A 198 21.70 10.59 2.23
CA SER A 198 22.44 11.44 1.30
C SER A 198 21.66 11.63 0.00
N PHE A 199 21.50 12.88 -0.45
CA PHE A 199 20.85 13.22 -1.72
C PHE A 199 21.84 13.74 -2.78
N ASP A 200 23.08 14.02 -2.36
CA ASP A 200 24.08 14.65 -3.21
C ASP A 200 24.84 13.64 -4.07
N GLU A 201 24.91 12.38 -3.62
CA GLU A 201 25.58 11.30 -4.34
C GLU A 201 24.67 10.07 -4.50
N PRO A 202 24.79 9.33 -5.63
CA PRO A 202 24.11 8.06 -5.80
C PRO A 202 24.51 7.04 -4.75
N GLY A 203 23.55 6.27 -4.25
CA GLY A 203 23.79 5.10 -3.41
C GLY A 203 24.04 3.83 -4.23
N VAL A 204 24.00 2.68 -3.58
CA VAL A 204 24.13 1.37 -4.21
C VAL A 204 22.96 0.48 -3.78
N GLY A 205 22.40 -0.26 -4.74
CA GLY A 205 21.34 -1.24 -4.46
C GLY A 205 20.11 -0.62 -3.80
N TRP A 206 19.68 -1.16 -2.66
CA TRP A 206 18.51 -0.69 -1.94
C TRP A 206 18.59 0.78 -1.49
N ALA A 207 19.77 1.25 -1.08
CA ALA A 207 19.96 2.63 -0.66
C ALA A 207 19.72 3.62 -1.84
N GLU A 208 20.19 3.27 -3.04
CA GLU A 208 19.92 4.06 -4.24
C GLU A 208 18.42 4.06 -4.60
N PHE A 209 17.75 2.92 -4.53
CA PHE A 209 16.31 2.85 -4.72
C PHE A 209 15.57 3.77 -3.75
N GLN A 210 15.88 3.72 -2.46
CA GLN A 210 15.26 4.57 -1.45
C GLN A 210 15.51 6.07 -1.73
N ARG A 211 16.72 6.42 -2.16
CA ARG A 211 17.07 7.79 -2.53
C ARG A 211 16.24 8.29 -3.72
N ILE A 212 16.16 7.51 -4.79
CA ILE A 212 15.37 7.85 -5.98
C ILE A 212 13.89 7.99 -5.61
N ARG A 213 13.34 7.06 -4.82
CA ARG A 213 11.97 7.11 -4.34
C ARG A 213 11.68 8.35 -3.51
N ALA A 214 12.57 8.71 -2.58
CA ALA A 214 12.45 9.93 -1.78
C ALA A 214 12.49 11.19 -2.66
N LEU A 215 13.35 11.23 -3.67
CA LEU A 215 13.41 12.32 -4.66
C LEU A 215 12.14 12.43 -5.50
N ASP A 216 11.46 11.33 -5.79
CA ASP A 216 10.22 11.31 -6.57
C ASP A 216 8.97 11.57 -5.72
N THR A 217 9.02 11.36 -4.41
CA THR A 217 7.88 11.60 -3.51
C THR A 217 7.60 13.09 -3.35
N ALA A 218 6.37 13.52 -3.58
CA ALA A 218 5.97 14.93 -3.45
C ALA A 218 6.12 15.44 -2.01
N SER A 219 6.52 16.71 -1.85
CA SER A 219 6.63 17.34 -0.53
C SER A 219 5.28 17.38 0.19
N GLU A 220 4.21 17.62 -0.54
CA GLU A 220 2.83 17.64 -0.04
C GLU A 220 2.38 16.28 0.47
N ASN A 221 2.81 15.19 -0.17
CA ASN A 221 2.54 13.83 0.30
C ASN A 221 3.19 13.58 1.67
N LEU A 222 4.47 13.92 1.81
CA LEU A 222 5.21 13.73 3.06
C LEU A 222 4.55 14.48 4.23
N VAL A 223 4.18 15.74 4.03
CA VAL A 223 3.54 16.56 5.06
C VAL A 223 2.09 16.12 5.31
N GLY A 224 1.34 15.83 4.26
CA GLY A 224 -0.07 15.41 4.38
C GLY A 224 -0.22 14.13 5.18
N ILE A 225 0.61 13.12 4.88
CA ILE A 225 0.59 11.85 5.62
C ILE A 225 1.07 12.05 7.06
N ALA A 226 2.12 12.83 7.30
CA ALA A 226 2.58 13.13 8.66
C ALA A 226 1.47 13.77 9.52
N ARG A 227 0.69 14.70 8.94
CA ARG A 227 -0.49 15.26 9.62
C ARG A 227 -1.54 14.21 9.97
N ILE A 228 -1.86 13.33 9.04
CA ILE A 228 -2.83 12.26 9.26
C ILE A 228 -2.35 11.35 10.38
N LEU A 229 -1.09 10.89 10.31
CA LEU A 229 -0.50 9.99 11.30
C LEU A 229 -0.48 10.60 12.72
N SER A 230 -0.20 11.90 12.85
CA SER A 230 -0.19 12.60 14.15
C SER A 230 -1.58 12.80 14.76
N GLN A 231 -2.65 12.51 14.03
CA GLN A 231 -4.04 12.73 14.44
C GLN A 231 -4.89 11.46 14.42
N LEU A 232 -4.27 10.29 14.27
CA LEU A 232 -4.98 9.00 14.23
C LEU A 232 -5.87 8.81 15.46
N ARG A 233 -7.08 8.28 15.22
CA ARG A 233 -8.03 7.88 16.25
C ARG A 233 -8.38 6.41 16.06
N PRO A 234 -8.58 5.68 17.15
CA PRO A 234 -9.07 4.30 17.06
C PRO A 234 -10.42 4.24 16.34
N ASP A 235 -10.53 3.33 15.38
CA ASP A 235 -11.72 3.10 14.56
C ASP A 235 -12.22 1.65 14.58
N THR A 236 -11.61 0.81 15.41
CA THR A 236 -11.88 -0.63 15.53
C THR A 236 -13.38 -0.98 15.59
N PRO A 237 -14.24 -0.27 16.37
CA PRO A 237 -15.67 -0.56 16.36
C PRO A 237 -16.36 -0.31 15.02
N ALA A 238 -15.95 0.76 14.30
CA ALA A 238 -16.52 1.06 13.00
C ALA A 238 -16.07 0.01 11.96
N LEU A 239 -14.82 -0.45 12.05
CA LEU A 239 -14.28 -1.51 11.21
C LEU A 239 -15.02 -2.83 11.45
N ALA A 240 -15.21 -3.22 12.71
CA ALA A 240 -15.96 -4.42 13.08
C ALA A 240 -17.41 -4.39 12.55
N ALA A 241 -18.06 -3.23 12.61
CA ALA A 241 -19.42 -3.04 12.15
C ALA A 241 -19.61 -3.24 10.64
N THR A 242 -18.55 -3.26 9.83
CA THR A 242 -18.63 -3.52 8.39
C THR A 242 -18.99 -4.96 8.06
N GLY A 243 -18.69 -5.91 8.95
CA GLY A 243 -18.85 -7.34 8.73
C GLY A 243 -17.92 -7.93 7.67
N VAL A 244 -16.97 -7.13 7.15
CA VAL A 244 -15.98 -7.63 6.19
C VAL A 244 -14.87 -8.38 6.92
N PRO A 245 -14.43 -9.55 6.42
CA PRO A 245 -13.34 -10.33 6.99
C PRO A 245 -12.06 -9.53 7.19
N VAL A 246 -11.45 -9.63 8.39
CA VAL A 246 -10.19 -8.94 8.71
C VAL A 246 -9.06 -9.94 8.97
N HIS A 247 -7.89 -9.63 8.44
CA HIS A 247 -6.62 -10.28 8.72
C HIS A 247 -5.65 -9.26 9.31
N VAL A 248 -4.99 -9.60 10.39
CA VAL A 248 -3.90 -8.81 10.97
C VAL A 248 -2.60 -9.58 10.74
N LEU A 249 -1.73 -9.02 9.87
CA LEU A 249 -0.47 -9.63 9.46
C LEU A 249 0.68 -8.72 9.85
N TYR A 250 1.65 -9.21 10.60
CA TYR A 250 2.75 -8.37 11.07
C TYR A 250 4.04 -9.14 11.38
N GLY A 251 5.15 -8.41 11.46
CA GLY A 251 6.43 -8.90 11.97
C GLY A 251 6.54 -8.73 13.48
N ASP A 252 7.03 -9.74 14.20
CA ASP A 252 7.16 -9.69 15.67
C ASP A 252 8.31 -8.80 16.16
N GLN A 253 9.09 -8.24 15.24
CA GLN A 253 10.14 -7.25 15.50
C GLN A 253 9.78 -5.87 14.92
N ASP A 254 8.48 -5.58 14.75
CA ASP A 254 8.05 -4.26 14.27
C ASP A 254 8.36 -3.18 15.32
N GLU A 255 9.07 -2.13 14.87
CA GLU A 255 9.50 -1.01 15.71
C GLU A 255 8.60 0.23 15.58
N ILE A 256 7.67 0.20 14.61
CA ILE A 256 6.80 1.35 14.30
C ILE A 256 5.56 1.38 15.20
N TRP A 257 4.93 0.23 15.41
CA TRP A 257 3.92 0.00 16.43
C TRP A 257 4.27 -1.25 17.22
N PRO A 258 3.95 -1.27 18.53
CA PRO A 258 4.18 -2.48 19.33
C PRO A 258 3.44 -3.69 18.78
N PRO A 259 4.09 -4.85 18.59
CA PRO A 259 3.42 -6.07 18.17
C PRO A 259 2.22 -6.47 19.02
N SER A 260 2.22 -6.12 20.33
CA SER A 260 1.08 -6.34 21.21
C SER A 260 -0.19 -5.60 20.77
N TRP A 261 -0.05 -4.42 20.13
CA TRP A 261 -1.21 -3.68 19.63
C TRP A 261 -1.89 -4.36 18.44
N TYR A 262 -1.10 -5.06 17.62
CA TYR A 262 -1.63 -5.86 16.52
C TYR A 262 -2.40 -7.08 17.04
N ALA A 263 -1.85 -7.79 18.04
CA ALA A 263 -2.50 -8.93 18.68
C ALA A 263 -3.79 -8.53 19.40
N GLU A 264 -3.79 -7.41 20.14
CA GLU A 264 -4.99 -6.86 20.79
C GLU A 264 -6.06 -6.53 19.74
N GLU A 265 -5.67 -5.89 18.63
CA GLU A 265 -6.63 -5.54 17.59
C GLU A 265 -7.18 -6.76 16.86
N ALA A 266 -6.35 -7.77 16.61
CA ALA A 266 -6.81 -9.03 16.05
C ALA A 266 -7.87 -9.69 16.95
N ALA A 267 -7.65 -9.66 18.27
CA ALA A 267 -8.62 -10.17 19.24
C ALA A 267 -9.91 -9.32 19.27
N ASP A 268 -9.80 -7.98 19.30
CA ASP A 268 -10.93 -7.07 19.33
C ASP A 268 -11.82 -7.20 18.07
N LEU A 269 -11.24 -7.53 16.93
CA LEU A 269 -11.93 -7.71 15.66
C LEU A 269 -12.38 -9.15 15.39
N GLY A 270 -11.97 -10.13 16.20
CA GLY A 270 -12.11 -11.55 15.87
C GLY A 270 -11.39 -11.91 14.56
N ALA A 271 -10.32 -11.20 14.24
CA ALA A 271 -9.61 -11.31 12.99
C ALA A 271 -8.67 -12.54 12.97
N ARG A 272 -8.35 -13.01 11.75
CA ARG A 272 -7.21 -13.93 11.62
C ARG A 272 -5.93 -13.16 11.94
N GLU A 273 -5.08 -13.74 12.77
CA GLU A 273 -3.76 -13.25 13.08
C GLU A 273 -2.68 -14.08 12.37
N SER A 274 -1.70 -13.43 11.75
CA SER A 274 -0.51 -14.08 11.19
C SER A 274 0.74 -13.30 11.57
N ILE A 275 1.74 -14.00 12.11
CA ILE A 275 2.97 -13.41 12.62
C ILE A 275 4.17 -13.91 11.81
N ILE A 276 4.91 -13.00 11.21
CA ILE A 276 6.19 -13.31 10.56
C ILE A 276 7.30 -13.18 11.59
N ARG A 277 7.83 -14.31 12.04
CA ARG A 277 8.88 -14.35 13.07
C ARG A 277 10.19 -13.77 12.55
N GLY A 278 10.77 -12.84 13.32
CA GLY A 278 11.97 -12.08 12.92
C GLY A 278 11.69 -10.97 11.92
N GLY A 279 10.43 -10.79 11.49
CA GLY A 279 10.04 -9.71 10.59
C GLY A 279 9.97 -8.36 11.31
N THR A 280 10.50 -7.32 10.69
CA THR A 280 10.39 -5.92 11.14
C THR A 280 9.14 -5.26 10.54
N HIS A 281 9.15 -3.93 10.37
CA HIS A 281 8.01 -3.19 9.79
C HIS A 281 7.72 -3.51 8.32
N SER A 282 8.66 -4.08 7.59
CA SER A 282 8.49 -4.44 6.16
C SER A 282 8.85 -5.92 5.90
N PRO A 283 8.18 -6.87 6.55
CA PRO A 283 8.51 -8.30 6.44
C PRO A 283 8.27 -8.87 5.04
N GLN A 284 7.50 -8.25 4.18
CA GLN A 284 7.34 -8.63 2.77
C GLN A 284 8.66 -8.52 1.97
N LEU A 285 9.58 -7.69 2.40
CA LEU A 285 10.91 -7.58 1.80
C LEU A 285 11.90 -8.61 2.37
N GLN A 286 11.71 -8.99 3.63
CA GLN A 286 12.59 -9.90 4.37
C GLN A 286 12.21 -11.38 4.16
N PHE A 287 10.91 -11.66 4.11
CA PHE A 287 10.32 -12.98 4.05
C PHE A 287 9.22 -13.06 2.97
N PRO A 288 9.53 -12.75 1.69
CA PRO A 288 8.51 -12.54 0.66
C PRO A 288 7.64 -13.78 0.40
N GLN A 289 8.22 -14.97 0.40
CA GLN A 289 7.47 -16.20 0.20
C GLN A 289 6.50 -16.46 1.35
N GLN A 290 6.95 -16.38 2.60
CA GLN A 290 6.09 -16.60 3.77
C GLN A 290 4.96 -15.57 3.85
N TRP A 291 5.26 -14.31 3.50
CA TRP A 291 4.25 -13.26 3.44
C TRP A 291 3.16 -13.61 2.41
N ALA A 292 3.57 -14.02 1.20
CA ALA A 292 2.65 -14.40 0.14
C ALA A 292 1.82 -15.64 0.50
N GLU A 293 2.42 -16.62 1.16
CA GLU A 293 1.71 -17.82 1.67
C GLU A 293 0.62 -17.43 2.68
N PHE A 294 0.89 -16.55 3.64
CA PHE A 294 -0.10 -16.11 4.61
C PHE A 294 -1.24 -15.31 3.96
N ALA A 295 -0.92 -14.39 3.05
CA ALA A 295 -1.93 -13.61 2.35
C ALA A 295 -2.82 -14.50 1.47
N SER A 296 -2.20 -15.34 0.64
CA SER A 296 -2.89 -16.25 -0.28
C SER A 296 -3.77 -17.27 0.45
N ALA A 297 -3.26 -17.88 1.53
CA ALA A 297 -4.05 -18.80 2.35
C ALA A 297 -5.28 -18.13 2.97
N TYR A 298 -5.12 -16.92 3.49
CA TYR A 298 -6.24 -16.16 4.05
C TYR A 298 -7.29 -15.83 2.99
N TRP A 299 -6.89 -15.35 1.82
CA TRP A 299 -7.82 -15.04 0.73
C TRP A 299 -8.58 -16.29 0.25
N THR A 300 -7.88 -17.42 0.12
CA THR A 300 -8.48 -18.71 -0.24
C THR A 300 -9.54 -19.15 0.77
N ASP A 301 -9.28 -18.98 2.06
CA ASP A 301 -10.23 -19.33 3.11
C ASP A 301 -11.47 -18.40 3.08
N VAL A 302 -11.30 -17.12 2.73
CA VAL A 302 -12.42 -16.18 2.53
C VAL A 302 -13.27 -16.62 1.34
N GLU A 303 -12.66 -16.89 0.19
CA GLU A 303 -13.37 -17.27 -1.04
C GLU A 303 -14.09 -18.63 -0.90
N SER A 304 -13.50 -19.57 -0.18
CA SER A 304 -14.12 -20.88 0.07
C SER A 304 -15.21 -20.85 1.15
N GLY A 305 -15.40 -19.73 1.86
CA GLY A 305 -16.30 -19.65 3.01
C GLY A 305 -15.82 -20.44 4.23
N ALA A 306 -14.55 -20.85 4.26
CA ALA A 306 -13.98 -21.63 5.37
C ALA A 306 -13.79 -20.80 6.65
N LEU A 307 -13.81 -19.48 6.58
CA LEU A 307 -13.79 -18.58 7.73
C LEU A 307 -15.16 -18.58 8.41
N VAL A 308 -15.37 -19.53 9.32
CA VAL A 308 -16.55 -19.53 10.19
C VAL A 308 -16.33 -18.47 11.29
N TRP A 309 -17.07 -17.36 11.21
CA TRP A 309 -17.10 -16.36 12.26
C TRP A 309 -17.81 -16.94 13.48
N SER A 310 -17.11 -17.10 14.59
CA SER A 310 -17.76 -17.29 15.88
C SER A 310 -18.42 -15.95 16.25
N MET A 311 -19.76 -15.86 15.99
CA MET A 311 -20.57 -14.75 16.50
C MET A 311 -20.66 -14.80 18.03
#